data_fca29a2094c2902c8f1a4ba9bf3d944c
#
_entry.id   fca29a2094c2902c8f1a4ba9bf3d944c
#
_cell.length_a   1.000
_cell.length_b   1.000
_cell.length_c   1.000
_cell.angle_alpha   90.00
_cell.angle_beta   90.00
_cell.angle_gamma   90.00
#
_symmetry.space_group_name_H-M   'P 1'
#
loop_
_entity.id
_entity.type
_entity.pdbx_description
1 polymer ?
#
loop_
_entity_poly.entity_id
_entity_poly.type
_entity_poly.pdbx_seq_one_letter_code
_entity_poly.pdbx_strand_id
1 'polypeptide(L)'
;HQPYLKKRSGKMLSKIKKYRHGFIIAIYFVAYLILFGYLEQRPVRAYHIVHTVFDDMIPFCEIFIIPYLLWFPYVIMTVVYFLFRNKNKKEYFQLIFNLMMGMTVFLVVSYIYPNVQYLRPAVFPRSNIFTRLVAEIYRTDTPTNILPSIHVFNSLAVYFAIHHCQALKDRKWLQRGALILSVLIILSTMFIKQHSVIDVCLGTTLALFGHLLFYPQRVDDYEEQNL
;
A
#
# COMPACT_ATOMS: atom_id res chain seq x y z
N HIS A 1 39.74 -2.23 28.53
CA HIS A 1 38.31 -2.44 28.16
C HIS A 1 37.54 -1.18 27.75
N GLN A 2 37.96 0.04 28.12
CA GLN A 2 37.27 1.28 27.76
C GLN A 2 37.34 1.72 26.28
N PRO A 3 38.43 1.57 25.50
CA PRO A 3 38.49 2.09 24.14
C PRO A 3 37.59 1.31 23.15
N TYR A 4 37.34 0.02 23.44
CA TYR A 4 36.50 -0.84 22.54
C TYR A 4 35.00 -0.47 22.64
N LEU A 5 34.52 -0.15 23.84
CA LEU A 5 33.15 0.28 24.09
C LEU A 5 32.85 1.64 23.43
N LYS A 6 33.82 2.59 23.54
CA LYS A 6 33.69 3.93 22.92
C LYS A 6 33.69 3.87 21.39
N LYS A 7 34.45 2.96 20.78
CA LYS A 7 34.48 2.75 19.33
C LYS A 7 33.19 2.08 18.81
N ARG A 8 32.57 1.20 19.61
CA ARG A 8 31.30 0.53 19.28
C ARG A 8 30.12 1.48 19.40
N SER A 9 30.10 2.31 20.46
CA SER A 9 29.10 3.39 20.66
C SER A 9 29.19 4.44 19.53
N GLY A 10 30.37 4.88 19.12
CA GLY A 10 30.55 5.82 18.03
C GLY A 10 30.07 5.29 16.68
N LYS A 11 30.28 4.00 16.37
CA LYS A 11 29.74 3.34 15.18
C LYS A 11 28.22 3.19 15.21
N MET A 12 27.64 2.96 16.37
CA MET A 12 26.19 2.84 16.54
C MET A 12 25.51 4.21 16.36
N LEU A 13 26.06 5.26 16.99
CA LEU A 13 25.58 6.64 16.84
C LEU A 13 25.68 7.14 15.39
N SER A 14 26.75 6.80 14.66
CA SER A 14 26.88 7.16 13.24
C SER A 14 25.86 6.46 12.36
N LYS A 15 25.51 5.20 12.64
CA LYS A 15 24.44 4.46 11.95
C LYS A 15 23.07 5.05 12.21
N ILE A 16 22.76 5.38 13.48
CA ILE A 16 21.49 6.03 13.85
C ILE A 16 21.36 7.38 13.13
N LYS A 17 22.43 8.18 13.12
CA LYS A 17 22.46 9.48 12.42
C LYS A 17 22.25 9.33 10.92
N LYS A 18 22.76 8.26 10.32
CA LYS A 18 22.61 7.94 8.88
C LYS A 18 21.17 7.62 8.51
N TYR A 19 20.44 6.87 9.35
CA TYR A 19 19.09 6.38 9.07
C TYR A 19 17.99 7.11 9.86
N ARG A 20 18.31 8.27 10.48
CA ARG A 20 17.35 9.05 11.27
C ARG A 20 16.07 9.43 10.50
N HIS A 21 16.16 9.55 9.17
CA HIS A 21 15.00 9.83 8.32
C HIS A 21 13.98 8.68 8.29
N GLY A 22 14.39 7.45 8.61
CA GLY A 22 13.48 6.30 8.74
C GLY A 22 12.54 6.40 9.95
N PHE A 23 12.86 7.22 10.96
CA PHE A 23 11.96 7.42 12.12
C PHE A 23 10.64 8.10 11.72
N ILE A 24 10.63 8.91 10.66
CA ILE A 24 9.43 9.60 10.19
C ILE A 24 8.35 8.57 9.83
N ILE A 25 8.69 7.60 8.99
CA ILE A 25 7.71 6.58 8.57
C ILE A 25 7.34 5.66 9.75
N ALA A 26 8.27 5.33 10.64
CA ALA A 26 7.99 4.49 11.79
C ALA A 26 7.01 5.16 12.75
N ILE A 27 7.22 6.44 13.09
CA ILE A 27 6.33 7.22 13.94
C ILE A 27 4.96 7.37 13.28
N TYR A 28 4.94 7.71 11.99
CA TYR A 28 3.70 7.84 11.23
C TYR A 28 2.92 6.51 11.23
N PHE A 29 3.58 5.39 10.98
CA PHE A 29 2.94 4.08 10.92
C PHE A 29 2.31 3.69 12.27
N VAL A 30 2.99 3.97 13.39
CA VAL A 30 2.42 3.76 14.73
C VAL A 30 1.18 4.62 14.94
N ALA A 31 1.26 5.92 14.60
CA ALA A 31 0.11 6.83 14.69
C ALA A 31 -1.05 6.36 13.79
N TYR A 32 -0.75 5.93 12.56
CA TYR A 32 -1.73 5.36 11.65
C TYR A 32 -2.46 4.15 12.24
N LEU A 33 -1.72 3.19 12.81
CA LEU A 33 -2.32 1.99 13.41
C LEU A 33 -3.23 2.33 14.59
N ILE A 34 -2.84 3.30 15.42
CA ILE A 34 -3.67 3.76 16.54
C ILE A 34 -4.97 4.39 16.02
N LEU A 35 -4.87 5.29 15.03
CA LEU A 35 -6.04 5.97 14.45
C LEU A 35 -6.94 4.99 13.70
N PHE A 36 -6.36 4.07 12.94
CA PHE A 36 -7.10 3.03 12.24
C PHE A 36 -7.86 2.13 13.24
N GLY A 37 -7.18 1.64 14.29
CA GLY A 37 -7.82 0.85 15.34
C GLY A 37 -8.96 1.60 16.05
N TYR A 38 -8.81 2.90 16.27
CA TYR A 38 -9.90 3.74 16.78
C TYR A 38 -11.09 3.80 15.81
N LEU A 39 -10.84 3.98 14.51
CA LEU A 39 -11.89 4.04 13.48
C LEU A 39 -12.67 2.73 13.37
N GLU A 40 -11.99 1.60 13.48
CA GLU A 40 -12.61 0.28 13.44
C GLU A 40 -13.50 -0.03 14.66
N GLN A 41 -13.18 0.56 15.82
CA GLN A 41 -13.88 0.28 17.08
C GLN A 41 -14.90 1.35 17.46
N ARG A 42 -14.89 2.52 16.82
CA ARG A 42 -15.81 3.59 17.18
C ARG A 42 -17.25 3.23 16.86
N PRO A 43 -18.21 3.63 17.70
CA PRO A 43 -19.64 3.46 17.39
C PRO A 43 -20.03 4.34 16.19
N VAL A 44 -20.60 3.73 15.17
CA VAL A 44 -21.11 4.41 13.97
C VAL A 44 -22.62 4.23 13.91
N ARG A 45 -23.37 5.32 13.74
CA ARG A 45 -24.84 5.28 13.69
C ARG A 45 -25.37 4.61 12.43
N ALA A 46 -24.71 4.87 11.30
CA ALA A 46 -25.06 4.28 10.01
C ALA A 46 -23.81 4.25 9.11
N TYR A 47 -23.67 3.16 8.37
CA TYR A 47 -22.65 3.02 7.34
C TYR A 47 -23.23 3.27 5.96
N HIS A 48 -22.46 3.91 5.11
CA HIS A 48 -22.78 4.02 3.68
C HIS A 48 -22.39 2.73 2.97
N ILE A 49 -23.37 2.09 2.34
CA ILE A 49 -23.13 0.83 1.61
C ILE A 49 -22.44 1.14 0.31
N VAL A 50 -21.29 0.49 0.10
CA VAL A 50 -20.52 0.56 -1.13
C VAL A 50 -20.78 -0.70 -1.94
N HIS A 51 -21.47 -0.54 -3.06
CA HIS A 51 -21.85 -1.62 -3.97
C HIS A 51 -22.12 -1.08 -5.37
N THR A 52 -21.78 -1.85 -6.38
CA THR A 52 -22.11 -1.59 -7.78
C THR A 52 -22.48 -2.88 -8.49
N VAL A 53 -23.24 -2.80 -9.56
CA VAL A 53 -23.61 -3.95 -10.40
C VAL A 53 -22.38 -4.73 -10.88
N PHE A 54 -21.25 -4.07 -11.10
CA PHE A 54 -20.01 -4.73 -11.50
C PHE A 54 -19.45 -5.66 -10.41
N ASP A 55 -19.74 -5.39 -9.13
CA ASP A 55 -19.29 -6.26 -8.04
C ASP A 55 -19.98 -7.63 -8.08
N ASP A 56 -21.22 -7.68 -8.57
CA ASP A 56 -22.00 -8.92 -8.70
C ASP A 56 -21.51 -9.77 -9.88
N MET A 57 -20.92 -9.13 -10.90
CA MET A 57 -20.36 -9.81 -12.06
C MET A 57 -19.00 -10.47 -11.80
N ILE A 58 -18.27 -10.02 -10.77
CA ILE A 58 -16.97 -10.57 -10.41
C ILE A 58 -17.18 -11.83 -9.56
N PRO A 59 -16.76 -13.03 -10.00
CA PRO A 59 -16.92 -14.25 -9.21
C PRO A 59 -15.96 -14.26 -8.02
N PHE A 60 -16.34 -14.96 -6.92
CA PHE A 60 -15.41 -15.26 -5.84
C PHE A 60 -14.38 -16.28 -6.31
N CYS A 61 -13.11 -15.99 -6.07
CA CYS A 61 -11.99 -16.88 -6.42
C CYS A 61 -10.92 -16.87 -5.32
N GLU A 62 -10.90 -17.93 -4.51
CA GLU A 62 -10.05 -18.06 -3.32
C GLU A 62 -8.55 -18.09 -3.61
N ILE A 63 -8.13 -18.51 -4.81
CA ILE A 63 -6.70 -18.56 -5.21
C ILE A 63 -6.06 -17.16 -5.18
N PHE A 64 -6.86 -16.13 -5.41
CA PHE A 64 -6.39 -14.74 -5.34
C PHE A 64 -5.97 -14.30 -3.92
N ILE A 65 -6.17 -15.12 -2.90
CA ILE A 65 -5.58 -14.89 -1.56
C ILE A 65 -4.04 -14.82 -1.62
N ILE A 66 -3.41 -15.52 -2.58
CA ILE A 66 -1.94 -15.51 -2.72
C ILE A 66 -1.43 -14.09 -3.03
N PRO A 67 -1.81 -13.44 -4.14
CA PRO A 67 -1.37 -12.07 -4.41
C PRO A 67 -1.88 -11.08 -3.35
N TYR A 68 -3.04 -11.30 -2.73
CA TYR A 68 -3.51 -10.47 -1.63
C TYR A 68 -2.53 -10.47 -0.45
N LEU A 69 -2.09 -11.63 -0.01
CA LEU A 69 -1.12 -11.76 1.09
C LEU A 69 0.27 -11.21 0.72
N LEU A 70 0.63 -11.20 -0.57
CA LEU A 70 1.89 -10.62 -1.04
C LEU A 70 1.91 -9.08 -1.00
N TRP A 71 0.77 -8.43 -0.83
CA TRP A 71 0.69 -6.96 -0.71
C TRP A 71 1.58 -6.43 0.41
N PHE A 72 1.46 -7.00 1.61
CA PHE A 72 2.17 -6.51 2.79
C PHE A 72 3.71 -6.65 2.65
N PRO A 73 4.27 -7.83 2.33
CA PRO A 73 5.70 -7.93 2.09
C PRO A 73 6.17 -7.09 0.90
N TYR A 74 5.38 -6.92 -0.14
CA TYR A 74 5.72 -6.08 -1.28
C TYR A 74 5.94 -4.63 -0.88
N VAL A 75 5.02 -4.04 -0.12
CA VAL A 75 5.14 -2.66 0.38
C VAL A 75 6.33 -2.54 1.33
N ILE A 76 6.44 -3.44 2.32
CA ILE A 76 7.52 -3.39 3.32
C ILE A 76 8.89 -3.53 2.68
N MET A 77 9.09 -4.54 1.83
CA MET A 77 10.40 -4.77 1.18
C MET A 77 10.82 -3.58 0.33
N THR A 78 9.87 -2.91 -0.34
CA THR A 78 10.18 -1.71 -1.10
C THR A 78 10.59 -0.56 -0.19
N VAL A 79 9.84 -0.29 0.88
CA VAL A 79 10.21 0.76 1.86
C VAL A 79 11.59 0.48 2.45
N VAL A 80 11.87 -0.77 2.84
CA VAL A 80 13.16 -1.21 3.37
C VAL A 80 14.29 -1.01 2.36
N TYR A 81 14.05 -1.35 1.08
CA TYR A 81 15.02 -1.12 0.02
C TYR A 81 15.34 0.37 -0.13
N PHE A 82 14.33 1.23 -0.22
CA PHE A 82 14.53 2.67 -0.35
C PHE A 82 15.21 3.28 0.86
N LEU A 83 14.94 2.78 2.07
CA LEU A 83 15.55 3.27 3.31
C LEU A 83 17.03 2.88 3.44
N PHE A 84 17.39 1.63 3.11
CA PHE A 84 18.71 1.08 3.45
C PHE A 84 19.64 0.93 2.25
N ARG A 85 19.12 0.68 1.06
CA ARG A 85 19.90 0.36 -0.13
C ARG A 85 19.94 1.49 -1.15
N ASN A 86 18.86 2.26 -1.28
CA ASN A 86 18.84 3.40 -2.17
C ASN A 86 19.65 4.56 -1.58
N LYS A 87 20.60 5.08 -2.36
CA LYS A 87 21.43 6.22 -1.95
C LYS A 87 20.72 7.56 -2.16
N ASN A 88 19.72 7.60 -3.01
CA ASN A 88 18.96 8.80 -3.33
C ASN A 88 17.85 9.03 -2.30
N LYS A 89 18.13 9.91 -1.33
CA LYS A 89 17.15 10.25 -0.29
C LYS A 89 15.90 10.94 -0.83
N LYS A 90 15.99 11.65 -1.95
CA LYS A 90 14.84 12.30 -2.57
C LYS A 90 13.81 11.23 -2.97
N GLU A 91 14.25 10.16 -3.64
CA GLU A 91 13.38 9.06 -4.04
C GLU A 91 12.73 8.36 -2.83
N TYR A 92 13.50 8.19 -1.72
CA TYR A 92 12.94 7.69 -0.47
C TYR A 92 11.81 8.59 0.05
N PHE A 93 12.05 9.90 0.13
CA PHE A 93 11.02 10.83 0.63
C PHE A 93 9.81 10.92 -0.30
N GLN A 94 10.00 10.84 -1.63
CA GLN A 94 8.90 10.76 -2.59
C GLN A 94 7.99 9.56 -2.30
N LEU A 95 8.57 8.36 -2.10
CA LEU A 95 7.81 7.17 -1.74
C LEU A 95 7.08 7.35 -0.41
N ILE A 96 7.79 7.78 0.65
CA ILE A 96 7.22 7.84 2.00
C ILE A 96 6.10 8.86 2.08
N PHE A 97 6.29 10.09 1.55
CA PHE A 97 5.25 11.11 1.58
C PHE A 97 4.05 10.74 0.70
N ASN A 98 4.27 10.05 -0.42
CA ASN A 98 3.17 9.52 -1.22
C ASN A 98 2.35 8.49 -0.42
N LEU A 99 2.99 7.50 0.22
CA LEU A 99 2.31 6.52 1.07
C LEU A 99 1.57 7.20 2.23
N MET A 100 2.21 8.14 2.93
CA MET A 100 1.60 8.88 4.04
C MET A 100 0.38 9.67 3.57
N MET A 101 0.44 10.31 2.40
CA MET A 101 -0.69 11.04 1.82
C MET A 101 -1.90 10.12 1.62
N GLY A 102 -1.73 9.00 0.92
CA GLY A 102 -2.87 8.12 0.63
C GLY A 102 -3.45 7.46 1.89
N MET A 103 -2.59 7.03 2.81
CA MET A 103 -3.03 6.48 4.09
C MET A 103 -3.75 7.52 4.96
N THR A 104 -3.32 8.79 4.92
CA THR A 104 -4.00 9.90 5.60
C THR A 104 -5.37 10.18 4.96
N VAL A 105 -5.45 10.23 3.62
CA VAL A 105 -6.72 10.38 2.91
C VAL A 105 -7.69 9.26 3.28
N PHE A 106 -7.22 8.02 3.34
CA PHE A 106 -8.02 6.89 3.79
C PHE A 106 -8.59 7.10 5.21
N LEU A 107 -7.76 7.51 6.18
CA LEU A 107 -8.22 7.79 7.55
C LEU A 107 -9.26 8.92 7.60
N VAL A 108 -9.03 10.00 6.85
CA VAL A 108 -9.96 11.14 6.78
C VAL A 108 -11.29 10.72 6.17
N VAL A 109 -11.27 10.01 5.04
CA VAL A 109 -12.49 9.50 4.40
C VAL A 109 -13.23 8.54 5.35
N SER A 110 -12.54 7.59 5.96
CA SER A 110 -13.14 6.66 6.92
C SER A 110 -13.75 7.37 8.13
N TYR A 111 -13.18 8.51 8.54
CA TYR A 111 -13.71 9.31 9.63
C TYR A 111 -15.00 10.04 9.25
N ILE A 112 -15.01 10.75 8.12
CA ILE A 112 -16.14 11.60 7.70
C ILE A 112 -17.24 10.84 6.95
N TYR A 113 -16.89 9.72 6.30
CA TYR A 113 -17.78 8.90 5.49
C TYR A 113 -17.63 7.41 5.84
N PRO A 114 -18.11 6.97 7.01
CA PRO A 114 -18.08 5.57 7.39
C PRO A 114 -18.80 4.71 6.36
N ASN A 115 -18.13 3.69 5.86
CA ASN A 115 -18.62 2.90 4.75
C ASN A 115 -18.43 1.39 4.98
N VAL A 116 -19.23 0.57 4.31
CA VAL A 116 -19.27 -0.89 4.48
C VAL A 116 -19.61 -1.56 3.16
N GLN A 117 -19.12 -2.76 2.96
CA GLN A 117 -19.52 -3.63 1.86
C GLN A 117 -20.10 -4.96 2.39
N TYR A 118 -20.99 -5.57 1.60
CA TYR A 118 -21.62 -6.86 1.89
C TYR A 118 -21.38 -7.87 0.77
N LEU A 119 -20.17 -7.83 0.17
CA LEU A 119 -19.80 -8.66 -0.99
C LEU A 119 -19.35 -10.06 -0.60
N ARG A 120 -18.95 -10.26 0.65
CA ARG A 120 -18.41 -11.53 1.15
C ARG A 120 -19.44 -12.64 1.06
N PRO A 121 -19.10 -13.82 0.50
CA PRO A 121 -20.04 -14.95 0.44
C PRO A 121 -20.38 -15.43 1.84
N ALA A 122 -21.67 -15.69 2.11
CA ALA A 122 -22.14 -16.25 3.38
C ALA A 122 -21.61 -17.69 3.61
N VAL A 123 -21.43 -18.43 2.52
CA VAL A 123 -20.85 -19.78 2.52
C VAL A 123 -19.82 -19.87 1.39
N PHE A 124 -18.66 -20.39 1.69
CA PHE A 124 -17.64 -20.60 0.67
C PHE A 124 -18.04 -21.72 -0.30
N PRO A 125 -17.89 -21.52 -1.61
CA PRO A 125 -18.28 -22.52 -2.62
C PRO A 125 -17.43 -23.79 -2.59
N ARG A 126 -16.24 -23.71 -1.98
CA ARG A 126 -15.28 -24.82 -1.85
C ARG A 126 -14.63 -24.82 -0.47
N SER A 127 -14.17 -26.00 -0.02
CA SER A 127 -13.41 -26.16 1.24
C SER A 127 -12.00 -26.62 0.93
N ASN A 128 -11.04 -25.68 0.99
CA ASN A 128 -9.61 -25.93 0.74
C ASN A 128 -8.73 -25.00 1.58
N ILE A 129 -7.42 -25.10 1.43
CA ILE A 129 -6.47 -24.27 2.19
C ILE A 129 -6.63 -22.77 1.88
N PHE A 130 -6.95 -22.41 0.65
CA PHE A 130 -7.09 -21.01 0.24
C PHE A 130 -8.35 -20.38 0.85
N THR A 131 -9.47 -21.10 0.88
CA THR A 131 -10.69 -20.62 1.55
C THR A 131 -10.51 -20.47 3.05
N ARG A 132 -9.68 -21.32 3.70
CA ARG A 132 -9.32 -21.15 5.12
C ARG A 132 -8.52 -19.87 5.33
N LEU A 133 -7.56 -19.57 4.45
CA LEU A 133 -6.80 -18.33 4.50
C LEU A 133 -7.70 -17.10 4.29
N VAL A 134 -8.63 -17.16 3.32
CA VAL A 134 -9.62 -16.09 3.11
C VAL A 134 -10.50 -15.90 4.36
N ALA A 135 -10.95 -17.00 4.98
CA ALA A 135 -11.72 -16.93 6.20
C ALA A 135 -10.97 -16.25 7.35
N GLU A 136 -9.66 -16.48 7.45
CA GLU A 136 -8.81 -15.83 8.45
C GLU A 136 -8.69 -14.33 8.18
N ILE A 137 -8.50 -13.93 6.92
CA ILE A 137 -8.53 -12.52 6.54
C ILE A 137 -9.88 -11.89 6.88
N TYR A 138 -11.01 -12.55 6.61
CA TYR A 138 -12.34 -12.04 6.94
C TYR A 138 -12.59 -11.85 8.43
N ARG A 139 -11.86 -12.57 9.30
CA ARG A 139 -11.95 -12.42 10.77
C ARG A 139 -11.10 -11.24 11.25
N THR A 140 -9.97 -10.98 10.61
CA THR A 140 -9.01 -9.97 11.04
C THR A 140 -9.23 -8.61 10.39
N ASP A 141 -9.76 -8.58 9.19
CA ASP A 141 -10.03 -7.39 8.40
C ASP A 141 -11.53 -7.22 8.22
N THR A 142 -12.09 -6.14 8.75
CA THR A 142 -13.54 -5.90 8.74
C THR A 142 -14.01 -5.50 7.32
N PRO A 143 -15.31 -5.65 7.00
CA PRO A 143 -15.87 -5.17 5.74
C PRO A 143 -16.18 -3.67 5.76
N THR A 144 -15.69 -2.94 6.77
CA THR A 144 -15.95 -1.51 6.97
C THR A 144 -14.74 -0.66 6.59
N ASN A 145 -14.95 0.63 6.37
CA ASN A 145 -13.90 1.60 6.06
C ASN A 145 -13.04 1.17 4.86
N ILE A 146 -13.69 0.82 3.77
CA ILE A 146 -13.00 0.29 2.57
C ILE A 146 -12.57 1.36 1.58
N LEU A 147 -13.08 2.60 1.70
CA LEU A 147 -12.83 3.72 0.77
C LEU A 147 -11.72 4.67 1.25
N PRO A 148 -10.85 5.10 0.34
CA PRO A 148 -10.43 4.43 -0.88
C PRO A 148 -9.57 3.21 -0.56
N SER A 149 -9.47 2.22 -1.47
CA SER A 149 -8.68 1.01 -1.20
C SER A 149 -7.19 1.33 -1.00
N ILE A 150 -6.69 1.11 0.23
CA ILE A 150 -5.26 1.26 0.53
C ILE A 150 -4.40 0.15 -0.09
N HIS A 151 -4.97 -1.03 -0.33
CA HIS A 151 -4.29 -2.11 -1.05
C HIS A 151 -3.94 -1.67 -2.47
N VAL A 152 -4.90 -1.07 -3.15
CA VAL A 152 -4.74 -0.54 -4.51
C VAL A 152 -3.77 0.65 -4.50
N PHE A 153 -4.03 1.63 -3.66
CA PHE A 153 -3.21 2.83 -3.57
C PHE A 153 -1.74 2.50 -3.29
N ASN A 154 -1.46 1.75 -2.22
CA ASN A 154 -0.09 1.44 -1.81
C ASN A 154 0.64 0.58 -2.86
N SER A 155 -0.05 -0.36 -3.52
CA SER A 155 0.54 -1.18 -4.58
C SER A 155 1.01 -0.33 -5.76
N LEU A 156 0.18 0.61 -6.21
CA LEU A 156 0.53 1.52 -7.30
C LEU A 156 1.59 2.54 -6.88
N ALA A 157 1.50 3.10 -5.67
CA ALA A 157 2.49 4.04 -5.14
C ALA A 157 3.90 3.40 -5.09
N VAL A 158 3.97 2.15 -4.65
CA VAL A 158 5.20 1.35 -4.62
C VAL A 158 5.71 1.04 -6.03
N TYR A 159 4.81 0.66 -6.95
CA TYR A 159 5.16 0.46 -8.35
C TYR A 159 5.75 1.74 -8.97
N PHE A 160 5.13 2.90 -8.79
CA PHE A 160 5.64 4.17 -9.30
C PHE A 160 7.01 4.51 -8.72
N ALA A 161 7.23 4.26 -7.42
CA ALA A 161 8.54 4.44 -6.82
C ALA A 161 9.63 3.55 -7.46
N ILE A 162 9.33 2.27 -7.68
CA ILE A 162 10.25 1.33 -8.36
C ILE A 162 10.52 1.78 -9.80
N HIS A 163 9.47 2.21 -10.52
CA HIS A 163 9.56 2.65 -11.91
C HIS A 163 10.45 3.88 -12.06
N HIS A 164 10.33 4.86 -11.17
CA HIS A 164 11.11 6.12 -11.20
C HIS A 164 12.49 6.02 -10.50
N CYS A 165 12.80 4.88 -9.86
CA CYS A 165 14.06 4.71 -9.15
C CYS A 165 15.24 4.63 -10.12
N GLN A 166 16.16 5.59 -10.06
CA GLN A 166 17.34 5.66 -10.93
C GLN A 166 18.23 4.42 -10.79
N ALA A 167 18.38 3.89 -9.57
CA ALA A 167 19.16 2.68 -9.34
C ALA A 167 18.56 1.41 -9.98
N LEU A 168 17.27 1.45 -10.35
CA LEU A 168 16.52 0.33 -10.92
C LEU A 168 16.11 0.54 -12.39
N LYS A 169 16.50 1.67 -13.01
CA LYS A 169 16.09 2.05 -14.37
C LYS A 169 16.39 0.98 -15.42
N ASP A 170 17.53 0.30 -15.31
CA ASP A 170 17.98 -0.72 -16.26
C ASP A 170 17.45 -2.13 -15.93
N ARG A 171 16.78 -2.30 -14.77
CA ARG A 171 16.22 -3.57 -14.32
C ARG A 171 14.76 -3.74 -14.78
N LYS A 172 14.55 -3.77 -16.08
CA LYS A 172 13.20 -3.84 -16.68
C LYS A 172 12.37 -5.04 -16.21
N TRP A 173 13.01 -6.16 -15.93
CA TRP A 173 12.32 -7.34 -15.38
C TRP A 173 11.70 -7.06 -13.99
N LEU A 174 12.41 -6.30 -13.13
CA LEU A 174 11.92 -5.93 -11.79
C LEU A 174 10.74 -4.95 -11.90
N GLN A 175 10.84 -3.96 -12.79
CA GLN A 175 9.75 -3.00 -13.04
C GLN A 175 8.50 -3.70 -13.58
N ARG A 176 8.65 -4.62 -14.54
CA ARG A 176 7.54 -5.43 -15.07
C ARG A 176 6.95 -6.34 -14.01
N GLY A 177 7.80 -7.01 -13.21
CA GLY A 177 7.35 -7.85 -12.10
C GLY A 177 6.57 -7.06 -11.05
N ALA A 178 7.02 -5.85 -10.71
CA ALA A 178 6.31 -4.95 -9.80
C ALA A 178 4.95 -4.52 -10.34
N LEU A 179 4.86 -4.21 -11.64
CA LEU A 179 3.58 -3.89 -12.30
C LEU A 179 2.63 -5.08 -12.26
N ILE A 180 3.09 -6.27 -12.67
CA ILE A 180 2.28 -7.49 -12.68
C ILE A 180 1.78 -7.80 -11.27
N LEU A 181 2.65 -7.74 -10.27
CA LEU A 181 2.27 -7.98 -8.88
C LEU A 181 1.24 -6.95 -8.40
N SER A 182 1.43 -5.66 -8.71
CA SER A 182 0.44 -4.63 -8.36
C SER A 182 -0.93 -4.90 -9.00
N VAL A 183 -0.98 -5.27 -10.26
CA VAL A 183 -2.23 -5.64 -10.95
C VAL A 183 -2.86 -6.87 -10.30
N LEU A 184 -2.07 -7.90 -9.98
CA LEU A 184 -2.59 -9.12 -9.32
C LEU A 184 -3.12 -8.80 -7.92
N ILE A 185 -2.47 -7.92 -7.16
CA ILE A 185 -2.95 -7.46 -5.84
C ILE A 185 -4.28 -6.71 -6.01
N ILE A 186 -4.38 -5.79 -6.96
CA ILE A 186 -5.61 -5.05 -7.25
C ILE A 186 -6.76 -6.00 -7.59
N LEU A 187 -6.54 -6.93 -8.51
CA LEU A 187 -7.53 -7.93 -8.87
C LEU A 187 -7.92 -8.81 -7.67
N SER A 188 -6.95 -9.18 -6.84
CA SER A 188 -7.18 -10.03 -5.68
C SER A 188 -8.18 -9.42 -4.70
N THR A 189 -8.15 -8.10 -4.48
CA THR A 189 -9.07 -7.41 -3.58
C THR A 189 -10.53 -7.61 -3.99
N MET A 190 -10.82 -7.63 -5.29
CA MET A 190 -12.16 -7.84 -5.83
C MET A 190 -12.54 -9.32 -5.86
N PHE A 191 -11.64 -10.21 -6.30
CA PHE A 191 -11.92 -11.65 -6.41
C PHE A 191 -12.10 -12.34 -5.05
N ILE A 192 -11.42 -11.89 -4.00
CA ILE A 192 -11.70 -12.37 -2.63
C ILE A 192 -12.74 -11.52 -1.89
N LYS A 193 -13.48 -10.64 -2.62
CA LYS A 193 -14.60 -9.86 -2.08
C LYS A 193 -14.25 -8.98 -0.85
N GLN A 194 -13.03 -8.45 -0.82
CA GLN A 194 -12.61 -7.49 0.19
C GLN A 194 -12.95 -6.06 -0.21
N HIS A 195 -12.92 -5.76 -1.51
CA HIS A 195 -13.16 -4.42 -2.04
C HIS A 195 -14.15 -4.43 -3.21
N SER A 196 -14.91 -3.34 -3.33
CA SER A 196 -15.76 -3.05 -4.47
C SER A 196 -14.96 -2.43 -5.63
N VAL A 197 -15.50 -2.46 -6.83
CA VAL A 197 -14.94 -1.74 -7.98
C VAL A 197 -14.84 -0.24 -7.71
N ILE A 198 -15.77 0.33 -6.94
CA ILE A 198 -15.74 1.77 -6.58
C ILE A 198 -14.47 2.13 -5.81
N ASP A 199 -14.18 1.41 -4.74
CA ASP A 199 -13.00 1.71 -3.91
C ASP A 199 -11.69 1.37 -4.59
N VAL A 200 -11.68 0.39 -5.50
CA VAL A 200 -10.55 0.14 -6.41
C VAL A 200 -10.33 1.32 -7.36
N CYS A 201 -11.38 1.85 -7.98
CA CYS A 201 -11.29 3.03 -8.84
C CYS A 201 -10.80 4.26 -8.07
N LEU A 202 -11.33 4.50 -6.87
CA LEU A 202 -10.90 5.61 -6.03
C LEU A 202 -9.45 5.46 -5.56
N GLY A 203 -9.03 4.26 -5.16
CA GLY A 203 -7.64 3.97 -4.81
C GLY A 203 -6.68 4.18 -5.99
N THR A 204 -7.10 3.78 -7.20
CA THR A 204 -6.33 4.00 -8.44
C THR A 204 -6.23 5.48 -8.77
N THR A 205 -7.34 6.22 -8.70
CA THR A 205 -7.36 7.67 -8.95
C THR A 205 -6.46 8.42 -7.98
N LEU A 206 -6.52 8.06 -6.70
CA LEU A 206 -5.66 8.65 -5.67
C LEU A 206 -4.17 8.33 -5.93
N ALA A 207 -3.85 7.11 -6.40
CA ALA A 207 -2.49 6.72 -6.73
C ALA A 207 -1.94 7.49 -7.95
N LEU A 208 -2.77 7.70 -8.97
CA LEU A 208 -2.42 8.54 -10.13
C LEU A 208 -2.19 10.00 -9.71
N PHE A 209 -3.05 10.54 -8.85
CA PHE A 209 -2.85 11.87 -8.28
C PHE A 209 -1.52 11.96 -7.51
N GLY A 210 -1.23 10.98 -6.65
CA GLY A 210 0.04 10.89 -5.93
C GLY A 210 1.24 10.78 -6.88
N HIS A 211 1.11 10.02 -7.98
CA HIS A 211 2.15 9.94 -9.01
C HIS A 211 2.43 11.31 -9.62
N LEU A 212 1.41 12.05 -10.05
CA LEU A 212 1.59 13.39 -10.61
C LEU A 212 2.19 14.38 -9.61
N LEU A 213 1.84 14.28 -8.34
CA LEU A 213 2.33 15.18 -7.30
C LEU A 213 3.80 14.90 -6.92
N PHE A 214 4.18 13.64 -6.75
CA PHE A 214 5.49 13.27 -6.23
C PHE A 214 6.52 12.93 -7.30
N TYR A 215 6.09 12.62 -8.53
CA TYR A 215 6.95 12.28 -9.67
C TYR A 215 6.65 13.18 -10.89
N PRO A 216 6.75 14.51 -10.76
CA PRO A 216 6.49 15.41 -11.88
C PRO A 216 7.46 15.11 -13.02
N GLN A 217 6.95 15.03 -14.24
CA GLN A 217 7.77 14.91 -15.44
C GLN A 217 8.58 16.21 -15.60
N ARG A 218 9.89 16.08 -15.86
CA ARG A 218 10.69 17.25 -16.21
C ARG A 218 10.32 17.66 -17.64
N VAL A 219 10.14 18.95 -17.85
CA VAL A 219 9.88 19.51 -19.18
C VAL A 219 11.04 19.19 -20.14
N ASP A 220 12.26 19.07 -19.59
CA ASP A 220 13.47 18.74 -20.33
C ASP A 220 13.45 17.35 -21.00
N ASP A 221 12.66 16.39 -20.48
CA ASP A 221 12.53 15.05 -21.05
C ASP A 221 11.76 15.04 -22.40
N TYR A 222 11.02 16.11 -22.71
CA TYR A 222 10.31 16.27 -23.98
C TYR A 222 11.20 16.81 -25.11
N GLU A 223 12.25 17.56 -24.78
CA GLU A 223 13.15 18.11 -25.78
C GLU A 223 14.14 17.04 -26.29
N GLU A 224 14.60 16.12 -25.42
CA GLU A 224 15.51 15.03 -25.82
C GLU A 224 14.81 13.93 -26.66
N GLN A 225 13.48 13.79 -26.60
CA GLN A 225 12.74 12.78 -27.39
C GLN A 225 12.37 13.27 -28.80
N ASN A 226 12.52 14.57 -29.06
CA ASN A 226 12.15 15.18 -30.34
C ASN A 226 13.37 15.72 -31.14
N LEU A 227 14.59 15.42 -30.67
CA LEU A 227 15.85 15.66 -31.40
C LEU A 227 16.44 14.33 -31.88
#